data_c54654986552f7727859438cfaa33246
#
_entry.id   c54654986552f7727859438cfaa33246
#
_cell.length_a   1.000
_cell.length_b   1.000
_cell.length_c   1.000
_cell.angle_alpha   90.00
_cell.angle_beta   90.00
_cell.angle_gamma   90.00
#
_symmetry.space_group_name_H-M   'P 1'
#
loop_
_entity.id
_entity.type
_entity.pdbx_description
1 polymer ?
#
loop_
_entity_poly.entity_id
_entity_poly.type
_entity_poly.pdbx_seq_one_letter_code
_entity_poly.pdbx_strand_id
1 'polypeptide(L)'
;MLTLLKSGDRVGVVHSIFENTVKMLGYGVYLGQQVPEAGIDLTADLISKGEGKAPAVKLDSGHIVYGWECAQIESEHWLDERFRNYKVEIIDVQKIRADSAGIQ
;
A
#
# COMPACT_ATOMS: atom_id res chain seq x y z
N MET A 1 -18.78 0.87 -6.90
CA MET A 1 -18.19 1.06 -8.22
C MET A 1 -16.68 1.19 -8.12
N LEU A 2 -16.00 0.48 -8.98
CA LEU A 2 -14.55 0.56 -8.97
C LEU A 2 -14.08 1.84 -9.65
N THR A 3 -13.22 2.56 -8.96
CA THR A 3 -12.60 3.76 -9.51
C THR A 3 -11.21 3.35 -10.00
N LEU A 4 -10.95 3.59 -11.28
CA LEU A 4 -9.63 3.31 -11.82
C LEU A 4 -8.66 4.38 -11.35
N LEU A 5 -7.61 3.95 -10.69
CA LEU A 5 -6.57 4.85 -10.23
C LEU A 5 -5.61 5.15 -11.36
N LYS A 6 -5.16 6.39 -11.40
CA LYS A 6 -4.18 6.84 -12.39
C LYS A 6 -2.92 7.31 -11.68
N SER A 7 -1.81 7.15 -12.36
CA SER A 7 -0.54 7.68 -11.85
C SER A 7 -0.70 9.17 -11.55
N GLY A 8 -0.32 9.57 -10.36
CA GLY A 8 -0.48 10.95 -9.91
C GLY A 8 -1.67 11.18 -8.98
N ASP A 9 -2.59 10.22 -8.89
CA ASP A 9 -3.75 10.36 -8.02
C ASP A 9 -3.35 10.28 -6.55
N ARG A 10 -4.02 11.06 -5.73
CA ARG A 10 -3.86 10.96 -4.27
C ARG A 10 -4.60 9.74 -3.78
N VAL A 11 -3.91 8.87 -3.07
CA VAL A 11 -4.47 7.62 -2.58
C VAL A 11 -4.09 7.40 -1.13
N GLY A 12 -4.80 6.47 -0.50
CA GLY A 12 -4.42 5.95 0.80
C GLY A 12 -4.18 4.46 0.68
N VAL A 13 -3.32 3.94 1.54
CA VAL A 13 -2.92 2.55 1.54
C VAL A 13 -3.37 1.90 2.84
N VAL A 14 -4.33 1.00 2.74
CA VAL A 14 -4.92 0.32 3.90
C VAL A 14 -4.18 -0.99 4.15
N HIS A 15 -3.67 -1.15 5.36
CA HIS A 15 -3.00 -2.38 5.76
C HIS A 15 -4.01 -3.41 6.29
N SER A 16 -4.85 -2.98 7.22
CA SER A 16 -5.83 -3.88 7.83
C SER A 16 -6.97 -3.10 8.45
N ILE A 17 -8.08 -3.78 8.63
CA ILE A 17 -9.27 -3.21 9.26
C ILE A 17 -9.72 -4.21 10.33
N PHE A 18 -9.93 -3.74 11.54
CA PHE A 18 -10.44 -4.56 12.61
C PHE A 18 -11.44 -3.76 13.42
N GLU A 19 -12.68 -4.25 13.46
CA GLU A 19 -13.79 -3.55 14.12
C GLU A 19 -13.92 -2.14 13.58
N ASN A 20 -13.78 -1.13 14.43
CA ASN A 20 -13.91 0.27 14.04
C ASN A 20 -12.56 0.96 13.84
N THR A 21 -11.49 0.19 13.70
CA THR A 21 -10.16 0.74 13.52
C THR A 21 -9.63 0.33 12.17
N VAL A 22 -9.15 1.31 11.40
CA VAL A 22 -8.47 1.05 10.14
C VAL A 22 -7.01 1.41 10.31
N LYS A 23 -6.13 0.46 9.99
CA LYS A 23 -4.67 0.66 10.06
C LYS A 23 -4.18 0.91 8.65
N MET A 24 -3.51 2.03 8.46
CA MET A 24 -3.04 2.44 7.15
C MET A 24 -1.54 2.60 7.14
N LEU A 25 -0.93 2.33 5.99
CA LEU A 25 0.48 2.64 5.79
C LEU A 25 0.67 4.12 5.51
N GLY A 26 -0.38 4.81 5.16
CA GLY A 26 -0.37 6.24 4.97
C GLY A 26 -1.06 6.66 3.68
N TYR A 27 -0.92 7.94 3.39
CA TYR A 27 -1.44 8.52 2.16
C TYR A 27 -0.27 8.91 1.27
N GLY A 28 -0.50 8.94 -0.03
CA GLY A 28 0.54 9.30 -0.95
C GLY A 28 0.04 9.44 -2.37
N VAL A 29 0.96 9.29 -3.31
CA VAL A 29 0.68 9.45 -4.73
C VAL A 29 0.81 8.11 -5.42
N TYR A 30 -0.20 7.74 -6.18
CA TYR A 30 -0.18 6.49 -6.93
C TYR A 30 0.81 6.61 -8.09
N LEU A 31 1.71 5.64 -8.19
CA LEU A 31 2.74 5.62 -9.23
C LEU A 31 2.38 4.75 -10.43
N GLY A 32 1.25 4.04 -10.35
CA GLY A 32 0.87 3.07 -11.36
C GLY A 32 1.59 1.73 -11.14
N GLN A 33 1.64 0.92 -12.17
CA GLN A 33 2.29 -0.38 -12.12
C GLN A 33 3.80 -0.19 -12.22
N GLN A 34 4.53 -0.67 -11.22
CA GLN A 34 5.98 -0.51 -11.14
C GLN A 34 6.64 -1.85 -10.86
N VAL A 35 7.88 -1.98 -11.34
CA VAL A 35 8.71 -3.12 -10.98
C VAL A 35 9.33 -2.80 -9.62
N PRO A 36 9.13 -3.68 -8.61
CA PRO A 36 9.65 -3.41 -7.27
C PRO A 36 11.17 -3.31 -7.24
N GLU A 37 11.66 -2.55 -6.27
CA GLU A 37 13.09 -2.39 -6.08
C GLU A 37 13.72 -3.69 -5.59
N ALA A 38 14.99 -3.86 -5.90
CA ALA A 38 15.75 -5.03 -5.43
C ALA A 38 15.79 -5.02 -3.91
N GLY A 39 15.76 -6.20 -3.33
CA GLY A 39 15.80 -6.34 -1.87
C GLY A 39 14.45 -6.48 -1.20
N ILE A 40 13.37 -6.34 -1.96
CA ILE A 40 12.04 -6.60 -1.43
C ILE A 40 11.69 -8.05 -1.76
N ASP A 41 11.34 -8.82 -0.74
CA ASP A 41 11.06 -10.24 -0.90
C ASP A 41 9.94 -10.49 -1.90
N LEU A 42 9.96 -11.66 -2.50
CA LEU A 42 8.98 -12.12 -3.49
C LEU A 42 9.17 -11.51 -4.87
N THR A 43 10.04 -10.52 -4.98
CA THR A 43 10.25 -9.82 -6.23
C THR A 43 10.84 -10.73 -7.30
N ALA A 44 11.81 -11.58 -6.91
CA ALA A 44 12.50 -12.43 -7.85
C ALA A 44 11.56 -13.39 -8.57
N ASP A 45 10.65 -14.01 -7.82
CA ASP A 45 9.68 -14.93 -8.41
C ASP A 45 8.75 -14.23 -9.37
N LEU A 46 8.23 -13.07 -8.98
CA LEU A 46 7.32 -12.32 -9.82
C LEU A 46 7.99 -11.85 -11.11
N ILE A 47 9.21 -11.38 -11.00
CA ILE A 47 9.96 -10.92 -12.16
C ILE A 47 10.27 -12.07 -13.11
N SER A 48 10.66 -13.21 -12.58
CA SER A 48 11.01 -14.36 -13.40
C SER A 48 9.81 -14.92 -14.15
N LYS A 49 8.61 -14.70 -13.62
CA LYS A 49 7.39 -15.15 -14.29
C LYS A 49 6.83 -14.11 -15.26
N GLY A 50 7.53 -13.00 -15.45
CA GLY A 50 7.06 -11.93 -16.30
C GLY A 50 5.96 -11.10 -15.69
N GLU A 51 5.69 -11.29 -14.41
CA GLU A 51 4.64 -10.58 -13.70
C GLU A 51 5.22 -9.64 -12.65
N GLY A 52 6.35 -9.03 -13.00
CA GLY A 52 7.13 -8.25 -12.04
C GLY A 52 6.56 -6.89 -11.66
N LYS A 53 5.42 -6.50 -12.24
CA LYS A 53 4.85 -5.18 -11.96
C LYS A 53 3.75 -5.27 -10.91
N ALA A 54 3.68 -4.27 -10.06
CA ALA A 54 2.65 -4.18 -9.03
C ALA A 54 2.25 -2.74 -8.84
N PRO A 55 1.01 -2.50 -8.38
CA PRO A 55 0.61 -1.13 -8.05
C PRO A 55 1.54 -0.59 -6.98
N ALA A 56 2.02 0.63 -7.16
CA ALA A 56 2.95 1.26 -6.23
C ALA A 56 2.44 2.61 -5.81
N VAL A 57 2.75 2.97 -4.56
CA VAL A 57 2.37 4.27 -4.00
C VAL A 57 3.59 4.87 -3.32
N LYS A 58 3.89 6.11 -3.64
CA LYS A 58 4.91 6.84 -2.90
C LYS A 58 4.22 7.58 -1.77
N LEU A 59 4.42 7.09 -0.56
CA LEU A 59 3.81 7.67 0.63
C LEU A 59 4.40 9.05 0.94
N ASP A 60 3.63 9.86 1.63
CA ASP A 60 4.11 11.19 2.06
C ASP A 60 5.34 11.09 2.95
N SER A 61 5.51 9.95 3.62
CA SER A 61 6.70 9.69 4.43
C SER A 61 7.96 9.47 3.60
N GLY A 62 7.81 9.26 2.28
CA GLY A 62 8.92 9.01 1.38
C GLY A 62 9.09 7.55 0.99
N HIS A 63 8.44 6.63 1.69
CA HIS A 63 8.52 5.21 1.37
C HIS A 63 7.66 4.88 0.15
N ILE A 64 8.11 3.89 -0.61
CA ILE A 64 7.30 3.36 -1.71
C ILE A 64 6.79 1.98 -1.29
N VAL A 65 5.48 1.79 -1.35
CA VAL A 65 4.84 0.52 -1.01
C VAL A 65 4.15 -0.06 -2.22
N TYR A 66 3.99 -1.38 -2.22
CA TYR A 66 3.44 -2.12 -3.36
C TYR A 66 2.18 -2.85 -2.96
N GLY A 67 1.39 -3.24 -3.96
CA GLY A 67 0.08 -3.83 -3.74
C GLY A 67 0.05 -5.04 -2.82
N TRP A 68 1.11 -5.85 -2.81
CA TRP A 68 1.12 -7.02 -1.94
C TRP A 68 1.42 -6.69 -0.48
N GLU A 69 1.84 -5.46 -0.18
CA GLU A 69 2.16 -5.05 1.18
C GLU A 69 0.94 -4.51 1.92
N CYS A 70 -0.20 -4.48 1.27
CA CYS A 70 -1.40 -3.89 1.84
C CYS A 70 -2.64 -4.66 1.40
N ALA A 71 -3.76 -4.35 2.06
CA ALA A 71 -5.04 -4.96 1.71
C ALA A 71 -5.70 -4.23 0.55
N GLN A 72 -5.60 -2.91 0.51
CA GLN A 72 -6.18 -2.16 -0.60
C GLN A 72 -5.55 -0.79 -0.75
N ILE A 73 -5.60 -0.28 -1.98
CA ILE A 73 -5.17 1.06 -2.34
C ILE A 73 -6.38 1.72 -2.98
N GLU A 74 -6.83 2.83 -2.42
CA GLU A 74 -8.01 3.54 -2.90
C GLU A 74 -7.77 5.04 -2.89
N SER A 75 -8.61 5.78 -3.61
CA SER A 75 -8.49 7.23 -3.60
C SER A 75 -8.66 7.77 -2.19
N GLU A 76 -7.91 8.84 -1.89
CA GLU A 76 -7.97 9.46 -0.57
C GLU A 76 -9.39 9.89 -0.22
N HIS A 77 -10.07 10.50 -1.20
CA HIS A 77 -11.45 10.95 -0.99
C HIS A 77 -12.37 9.79 -0.65
N TRP A 78 -12.25 8.68 -1.37
CA TRP A 78 -13.08 7.51 -1.13
C TRP A 78 -12.85 6.94 0.27
N LEU A 79 -11.59 6.90 0.68
CA LEU A 79 -11.25 6.39 2.02
C LEU A 79 -11.77 7.30 3.13
N ASP A 80 -11.67 8.60 2.94
CA ASP A 80 -12.19 9.55 3.92
C ASP A 80 -13.69 9.37 4.13
N GLU A 81 -14.42 9.15 3.05
CA GLU A 81 -15.86 8.89 3.13
C GLU A 81 -16.14 7.54 3.78
N ARG A 82 -15.44 6.50 3.35
CA ARG A 82 -15.64 5.13 3.79
C ARG A 82 -15.36 4.97 5.29
N PHE A 83 -14.30 5.61 5.76
CA PHE A 83 -13.83 5.44 7.13
C PHE A 83 -14.09 6.67 8.01
N ARG A 84 -15.07 7.46 7.66
CA ARG A 84 -15.37 8.69 8.39
C ARG A 84 -15.55 8.47 9.89
N ASN A 85 -16.19 7.37 10.26
CA ASN A 85 -16.50 7.07 11.67
C ASN A 85 -15.54 6.05 12.27
N TYR A 86 -14.44 5.76 11.58
CA TYR A 86 -13.45 4.82 12.06
C TYR A 86 -12.30 5.54 12.73
N LYS A 87 -11.68 4.85 13.68
CA LYS A 87 -10.40 5.30 14.20
C LYS A 87 -9.34 4.96 13.16
N VAL A 88 -8.57 5.93 12.74
CA VAL A 88 -7.52 5.74 11.75
C VAL A 88 -6.17 5.76 12.44
N GLU A 89 -5.38 4.70 12.24
CA GLU A 89 -4.02 4.61 12.76
C GLU A 89 -3.07 4.47 11.59
N ILE A 90 -2.01 5.28 11.60
CA ILE A 90 -0.96 5.19 10.60
C ILE A 90 0.17 4.36 11.19
N ILE A 91 0.56 3.30 10.50
CA ILE A 91 1.62 2.41 10.98
C ILE A 91 2.87 2.58 10.12
N ASP A 92 4.02 2.37 10.76
CA ASP A 92 5.31 2.56 10.11
C ASP A 92 5.58 1.43 9.13
N VAL A 93 5.83 1.79 7.87
CA VAL A 93 6.13 0.81 6.81
C VAL A 93 7.35 -0.02 7.16
N GLN A 94 8.39 0.61 7.72
CA GLN A 94 9.61 -0.10 8.06
C GLN A 94 9.36 -1.12 9.16
N LYS A 95 8.50 -0.81 10.11
CA LYS A 95 8.16 -1.74 11.17
C LYS A 95 7.42 -2.95 10.61
N ILE A 96 6.49 -2.73 9.70
CA ILE A 96 5.75 -3.81 9.07
C ILE A 96 6.70 -4.73 8.29
N ARG A 97 7.63 -4.15 7.54
CA ARG A 97 8.61 -4.92 6.77
C ARG A 97 9.55 -5.70 7.67
N ALA A 98 9.98 -5.07 8.78
CA ALA A 98 10.84 -5.74 9.75
C ALA A 98 10.12 -6.90 10.41
N ASP A 99 8.85 -6.73 10.79
CA ASP A 99 8.06 -7.79 11.38
C ASP A 99 7.88 -8.96 10.42
N SER A 100 7.62 -8.68 9.15
CA SER A 100 7.50 -9.71 8.13
C SER A 100 8.81 -10.46 7.94
N ALA A 101 9.92 -9.75 7.90
CA ALA A 101 11.23 -10.37 7.74
C ALA A 101 11.63 -11.16 8.97
N GLY A 102 11.15 -10.78 10.14
CA GLY A 102 11.48 -11.45 11.40
C GLY A 102 10.70 -12.73 11.69
N ILE A 103 9.72 -13.03 10.88
CA ILE A 103 8.88 -14.22 11.07
C ILE A 103 9.46 -15.39 10.29
N GLN A 104 10.62 -15.75 10.55
CA GLN A 104 11.30 -16.83 9.83
C GLN A 104 11.03 -18.19 10.47
#